data_8524f28079c46bfa5a8e3010fc2f14cd
#
_entry.id   8524f28079c46bfa5a8e3010fc2f14cd
#
_cell.length_a   1.000
_cell.length_b   1.000
_cell.length_c   1.000
_cell.angle_alpha   90.00
_cell.angle_beta   90.00
_cell.angle_gamma   90.00
#
_symmetry.space_group_name_H-M   'P 1'
#
loop_
_entity.id
_entity.type
_entity.pdbx_description
1 polymer ?
#
loop_
_entity_poly.entity_id
_entity_poly.type
_entity_poly.pdbx_seq_one_letter_code
_entity_poly.pdbx_strand_id
1 'polypeptide(L)'
;MAREYSYYPAFDGKKAQPGTVWFSEACGRRWGCDNRGIYQVRLMNNDHTKGKKIGDPGMDKYLSVHSTGAAADIGYKNEKIATQMWDWMIAHTEELGIEEIHWYAKGDFGWGYRCSRGANSKGIKQFTSSDNAGSYQGNPTWLHVEIKPEFAKDAAKMEAAWKSVPKPDPIVK
;
A
#
# COMPACT_ATOMS: atom_id res chain seq x y z
N MET A 1 4.79 2.47 18.35
CA MET A 1 5.99 1.61 18.32
C MET A 1 6.09 0.94 16.95
N ALA A 2 7.29 0.43 16.55
CA ALA A 2 7.36 -0.44 15.38
C ALA A 2 6.55 -1.71 15.63
N ARG A 3 5.91 -2.25 14.60
CA ARG A 3 5.19 -3.53 14.68
C ARG A 3 5.68 -4.47 13.58
N GLU A 4 5.45 -5.76 13.79
CA GLU A 4 5.81 -6.77 12.81
C GLU A 4 5.08 -6.54 11.48
N TYR A 5 5.79 -6.74 10.38
CA TYR A 5 5.25 -6.66 9.03
C TYR A 5 4.74 -8.05 8.61
N SER A 6 3.44 -8.16 8.40
CA SER A 6 2.76 -9.42 8.06
C SER A 6 2.88 -9.75 6.57
N TYR A 7 4.09 -10.02 6.13
CA TYR A 7 4.37 -10.28 4.73
C TYR A 7 3.94 -11.69 4.27
N TYR A 8 3.64 -11.86 2.96
CA TYR A 8 3.58 -13.16 2.31
C TYR A 8 4.88 -13.98 2.56
N PRO A 9 4.85 -15.30 2.81
CA PRO A 9 3.73 -16.24 2.66
C PRO A 9 2.87 -16.43 3.92
N ALA A 10 3.05 -15.68 4.98
CA ALA A 10 2.26 -15.82 6.20
C ALA A 10 0.75 -15.53 5.99
N PHE A 11 0.42 -14.86 4.90
CA PHE A 11 -0.96 -14.54 4.52
C PHE A 11 -1.41 -15.41 3.34
N ASP A 12 -2.37 -16.30 3.57
CA ASP A 12 -2.96 -17.15 2.52
C ASP A 12 -4.18 -16.47 1.88
N GLY A 13 -3.96 -15.79 0.78
CA GLY A 13 -5.01 -15.15 -0.03
C GLY A 13 -4.97 -15.64 -1.47
N LYS A 14 -6.15 -15.96 -2.03
CA LYS A 14 -6.28 -16.43 -3.42
C LYS A 14 -7.12 -15.50 -4.30
N LYS A 15 -7.50 -14.33 -3.80
CA LYS A 15 -8.33 -13.33 -4.47
C LYS A 15 -8.19 -11.99 -3.76
N ALA A 16 -8.77 -10.93 -4.34
CA ALA A 16 -8.93 -9.66 -3.65
C ALA A 16 -9.65 -9.87 -2.30
N GLN A 17 -9.09 -9.34 -1.23
CA GLN A 17 -9.66 -9.50 0.10
C GLN A 17 -10.76 -8.46 0.34
N PRO A 18 -11.86 -8.81 1.03
CA PRO A 18 -13.03 -7.94 1.14
C PRO A 18 -12.74 -6.60 1.85
N GLY A 19 -11.89 -6.57 2.86
CA GLY A 19 -11.49 -5.34 3.54
C GLY A 19 -10.60 -4.45 2.66
N THR A 20 -9.72 -5.05 1.84
CA THR A 20 -8.91 -4.31 0.86
C THR A 20 -9.78 -3.69 -0.24
N VAL A 21 -10.79 -4.42 -0.73
CA VAL A 21 -11.78 -3.91 -1.67
C VAL A 21 -12.52 -2.73 -1.06
N TRP A 22 -13.04 -2.91 0.16
CA TRP A 22 -13.76 -1.86 0.88
C TRP A 22 -12.92 -0.59 1.06
N PHE A 23 -11.63 -0.75 1.46
CA PHE A 23 -10.68 0.35 1.61
C PHE A 23 -10.46 1.12 0.30
N SER A 24 -10.22 0.41 -0.80
CA SER A 24 -10.05 1.02 -2.12
C SER A 24 -11.29 1.82 -2.55
N GLU A 25 -12.48 1.26 -2.36
CA GLU A 25 -13.75 1.95 -2.65
C GLU A 25 -13.97 3.17 -1.74
N ALA A 26 -13.58 3.08 -0.46
CA ALA A 26 -13.66 4.22 0.47
C ALA A 26 -12.73 5.36 0.04
N CYS A 27 -11.52 5.05 -0.45
CA CYS A 27 -10.63 6.03 -1.07
C CYS A 27 -11.29 6.67 -2.31
N GLY A 28 -11.94 5.87 -3.15
CA GLY A 28 -12.70 6.34 -4.31
C GLY A 28 -13.80 7.33 -3.91
N ARG A 29 -14.61 6.97 -2.91
CA ARG A 29 -15.68 7.83 -2.39
C ARG A 29 -15.18 9.14 -1.78
N ARG A 30 -13.99 9.11 -1.14
CA ARG A 30 -13.44 10.27 -0.42
C ARG A 30 -12.68 11.25 -1.33
N TRP A 31 -11.87 10.73 -2.24
CA TRP A 31 -10.94 11.55 -3.05
C TRP A 31 -11.21 11.49 -4.56
N GLY A 32 -12.21 10.72 -4.99
CA GLY A 32 -12.46 10.47 -6.41
C GLY A 32 -11.33 9.65 -7.06
N CYS A 33 -10.69 8.80 -6.27
CA CYS A 33 -9.64 7.89 -6.71
C CYS A 33 -10.21 6.70 -7.47
N ASP A 34 -9.38 6.07 -8.31
CA ASP A 34 -9.71 4.84 -8.99
C ASP A 34 -8.87 3.66 -8.45
N ASN A 35 -9.42 2.47 -8.53
CA ASN A 35 -8.71 1.24 -8.21
C ASN A 35 -7.88 0.82 -9.42
N ARG A 36 -6.55 0.79 -9.26
CA ARG A 36 -5.60 0.35 -10.30
C ARG A 36 -5.24 -1.12 -10.21
N GLY A 37 -5.59 -1.78 -9.11
CA GLY A 37 -5.41 -3.22 -8.92
C GLY A 37 -5.31 -3.61 -7.45
N ILE A 38 -5.92 -4.75 -7.10
CA ILE A 38 -5.82 -5.32 -5.76
C ILE A 38 -5.17 -6.70 -5.81
N TYR A 39 -5.63 -7.57 -6.69
CA TYR A 39 -5.14 -8.94 -6.79
C TYR A 39 -4.43 -9.20 -8.11
N GLN A 40 -3.17 -9.58 -8.01
CA GLN A 40 -2.36 -10.02 -9.16
C GLN A 40 -1.26 -10.96 -8.68
N VAL A 41 -1.26 -12.19 -9.17
CA VAL A 41 -0.21 -13.17 -8.85
C VAL A 41 1.04 -12.86 -9.66
N ARG A 42 2.04 -12.29 -9.00
CA ARG A 42 3.32 -11.93 -9.61
C ARG A 42 4.44 -11.86 -8.58
N LEU A 43 5.67 -11.93 -9.02
CA LEU A 43 6.83 -11.55 -8.21
C LEU A 43 6.88 -10.02 -8.04
N MET A 44 7.55 -9.55 -6.98
CA MET A 44 7.96 -8.16 -6.85
C MET A 44 8.83 -7.77 -8.05
N ASN A 45 8.80 -6.51 -8.42
CA ASN A 45 9.69 -5.97 -9.45
C ASN A 45 10.94 -5.38 -8.79
N ASN A 46 11.98 -6.20 -8.66
CA ASN A 46 13.28 -5.78 -8.08
C ASN A 46 14.42 -6.62 -8.69
N ASP A 47 15.67 -6.29 -8.33
CA ASP A 47 16.85 -6.97 -8.90
C ASP A 47 16.91 -8.46 -8.58
N HIS A 48 16.35 -8.90 -7.44
CA HIS A 48 16.34 -10.32 -7.06
C HIS A 48 15.38 -11.16 -7.93
N THR A 49 14.41 -10.54 -8.56
CA THR A 49 13.37 -11.20 -9.36
C THR A 49 13.55 -11.01 -10.87
N LYS A 50 14.55 -10.22 -11.28
CA LYS A 50 14.82 -9.95 -12.70
C LYS A 50 15.10 -11.26 -13.45
N GLY A 51 14.29 -11.55 -14.48
CA GLY A 51 14.40 -12.77 -15.26
C GLY A 51 13.92 -14.05 -14.55
N LYS A 52 13.34 -13.93 -13.34
CA LYS A 52 12.79 -15.05 -12.56
C LYS A 52 11.28 -15.20 -12.78
N LYS A 53 10.77 -16.40 -12.46
CA LYS A 53 9.35 -16.75 -12.55
C LYS A 53 8.85 -17.26 -11.19
N ILE A 54 7.53 -17.19 -10.99
CA ILE A 54 6.87 -17.90 -9.91
C ILE A 54 7.14 -19.40 -10.04
N GLY A 55 7.52 -20.04 -8.93
CA GLY A 55 7.90 -21.45 -8.90
C GLY A 55 9.41 -21.69 -9.04
N ASP A 56 10.21 -20.69 -9.42
CA ASP A 56 11.65 -20.83 -9.38
C ASP A 56 12.14 -20.98 -7.92
N PRO A 57 13.19 -21.77 -7.66
CA PRO A 57 13.69 -21.98 -6.30
C PRO A 57 14.01 -20.67 -5.57
N GLY A 58 13.46 -20.51 -4.37
CA GLY A 58 13.66 -19.34 -3.52
C GLY A 58 12.91 -18.09 -3.92
N MET A 59 11.99 -18.15 -4.90
CA MET A 59 11.20 -16.99 -5.32
C MET A 59 9.94 -16.76 -4.48
N ASP A 60 9.51 -17.72 -3.69
CA ASP A 60 8.31 -17.59 -2.84
C ASP A 60 8.37 -16.37 -1.89
N LYS A 61 9.56 -16.07 -1.37
CA LYS A 61 9.80 -14.90 -0.51
C LYS A 61 9.75 -13.55 -1.25
N TYR A 62 9.64 -13.56 -2.56
CA TYR A 62 9.56 -12.36 -3.41
C TYR A 62 8.21 -12.21 -4.09
N LEU A 63 7.18 -12.96 -3.68
CA LEU A 63 5.84 -12.73 -4.16
C LEU A 63 5.35 -11.34 -3.75
N SER A 64 4.73 -10.64 -4.68
CA SER A 64 4.09 -9.35 -4.38
C SER A 64 2.91 -9.55 -3.43
N VAL A 65 2.68 -8.64 -2.50
CA VAL A 65 1.51 -8.67 -1.59
C VAL A 65 0.19 -8.59 -2.35
N HIS A 66 0.17 -8.06 -3.57
CA HIS A 66 -0.98 -8.21 -4.47
C HIS A 66 -1.39 -9.66 -4.69
N SER A 67 -0.46 -10.62 -4.64
CA SER A 67 -0.76 -12.06 -4.77
C SER A 67 -1.60 -12.61 -3.61
N THR A 68 -1.68 -11.89 -2.51
CA THR A 68 -2.51 -12.22 -1.34
C THR A 68 -3.86 -11.51 -1.35
N GLY A 69 -4.05 -10.50 -2.22
CA GLY A 69 -5.21 -9.62 -2.23
C GLY A 69 -5.27 -8.61 -1.08
N ALA A 70 -4.17 -8.46 -0.32
CA ALA A 70 -4.07 -7.52 0.80
C ALA A 70 -3.38 -6.19 0.43
N ALA A 71 -3.06 -5.97 -0.83
CA ALA A 71 -2.53 -4.72 -1.35
C ALA A 71 -3.50 -4.07 -2.34
N ALA A 72 -3.52 -2.75 -2.39
CA ALA A 72 -4.28 -1.97 -3.36
C ALA A 72 -3.43 -0.85 -3.96
N ASP A 73 -3.48 -0.73 -5.28
CA ASP A 73 -2.97 0.43 -6.01
C ASP A 73 -4.11 1.45 -6.18
N ILE A 74 -4.02 2.57 -5.47
CA ILE A 74 -5.04 3.62 -5.42
C ILE A 74 -4.62 4.77 -6.31
N GLY A 75 -5.26 4.90 -7.47
CA GLY A 75 -4.98 5.96 -8.43
C GLY A 75 -5.46 7.33 -7.95
N TYR A 76 -4.65 8.37 -8.16
CA TYR A 76 -4.98 9.75 -7.82
C TYR A 76 -4.94 10.66 -9.06
N LYS A 77 -5.73 11.75 -9.03
CA LYS A 77 -5.84 12.67 -10.17
C LYS A 77 -4.73 13.71 -10.25
N ASN A 78 -4.16 14.08 -9.11
CA ASN A 78 -3.10 15.08 -9.01
C ASN A 78 -2.31 14.94 -7.71
N GLU A 79 -1.18 15.62 -7.62
CA GLU A 79 -0.27 15.56 -6.48
C GLU A 79 -0.90 16.09 -5.17
N LYS A 80 -1.79 17.09 -5.26
CA LYS A 80 -2.49 17.64 -4.09
C LYS A 80 -3.36 16.58 -3.41
N ILE A 81 -4.10 15.79 -4.21
CA ILE A 81 -4.88 14.65 -3.72
C ILE A 81 -3.95 13.57 -3.16
N ALA A 82 -2.87 13.23 -3.87
CA ALA A 82 -1.89 12.25 -3.40
C ALA A 82 -1.27 12.65 -2.06
N THR A 83 -0.91 13.94 -1.89
CA THR A 83 -0.38 14.47 -0.61
C THR A 83 -1.40 14.31 0.51
N GLN A 84 -2.65 14.69 0.29
CA GLN A 84 -3.69 14.55 1.32
C GLN A 84 -3.94 13.09 1.68
N MET A 85 -3.99 12.19 0.69
CA MET A 85 -4.12 10.75 0.93
C MET A 85 -2.96 10.21 1.75
N TRP A 86 -1.73 10.54 1.35
CA TRP A 86 -0.51 10.14 2.04
C TRP A 86 -0.51 10.62 3.49
N ASP A 87 -0.69 11.93 3.71
CA ASP A 87 -0.64 12.52 5.05
C ASP A 87 -1.70 11.91 5.97
N TRP A 88 -2.92 11.74 5.45
CA TRP A 88 -4.01 11.13 6.21
C TRP A 88 -3.74 9.65 6.52
N MET A 89 -3.28 8.87 5.55
CA MET A 89 -2.95 7.46 5.75
C MET A 89 -1.80 7.30 6.75
N ILE A 90 -0.74 8.12 6.62
CA ILE A 90 0.41 8.10 7.54
C ILE A 90 -0.01 8.44 8.97
N ALA A 91 -0.91 9.40 9.16
CA ALA A 91 -1.41 9.76 10.48
C ALA A 91 -2.20 8.62 11.14
N HIS A 92 -2.79 7.72 10.37
CA HIS A 92 -3.73 6.68 10.84
C HIS A 92 -3.31 5.24 10.47
N THR A 93 -2.01 5.00 10.30
CA THR A 93 -1.51 3.67 9.89
C THR A 93 -1.86 2.55 10.87
N GLU A 94 -1.89 2.87 12.17
CA GLU A 94 -2.18 1.87 13.21
C GLU A 94 -3.68 1.52 13.22
N GLU A 95 -4.53 2.53 13.23
CA GLU A 95 -6.00 2.37 13.29
C GLU A 95 -6.54 1.68 12.04
N LEU A 96 -5.99 2.00 10.87
CA LEU A 96 -6.39 1.43 9.58
C LEU A 96 -5.71 0.09 9.27
N GLY A 97 -4.79 -0.37 10.11
CA GLY A 97 -4.04 -1.59 9.85
C GLY A 97 -3.15 -1.50 8.60
N ILE A 98 -2.69 -0.31 8.24
CA ILE A 98 -1.79 -0.13 7.09
C ILE A 98 -0.39 -0.59 7.48
N GLU A 99 0.20 -1.49 6.69
CA GLU A 99 1.53 -2.05 6.93
C GLU A 99 2.60 -1.40 6.07
N GLU A 100 2.29 -1.08 4.83
CA GLU A 100 3.19 -0.42 3.90
C GLU A 100 2.43 0.54 2.98
N ILE A 101 3.09 1.65 2.63
CA ILE A 101 2.64 2.56 1.58
C ILE A 101 3.85 2.90 0.73
N HIS A 102 3.71 2.84 -0.61
CA HIS A 102 4.67 3.42 -1.53
C HIS A 102 4.02 4.54 -2.33
N TRP A 103 4.69 5.68 -2.36
CA TRP A 103 4.40 6.79 -3.26
C TRP A 103 5.57 6.96 -4.22
N TYR A 104 5.50 6.24 -5.31
CA TYR A 104 6.60 6.12 -6.28
C TYR A 104 6.99 7.45 -6.95
N ALA A 105 6.02 8.36 -7.16
CA ALA A 105 6.25 9.65 -7.79
C ALA A 105 6.69 10.77 -6.82
N LYS A 106 6.84 10.49 -5.52
CA LYS A 106 7.25 11.49 -4.53
C LYS A 106 8.76 11.65 -4.52
N GLY A 107 9.25 12.87 -4.81
CA GLY A 107 10.68 13.14 -4.91
C GLY A 107 11.33 12.39 -6.09
N ASP A 108 12.66 12.27 -6.08
CA ASP A 108 13.41 11.71 -7.21
C ASP A 108 13.32 10.18 -7.29
N PHE A 109 13.17 9.47 -6.16
CA PHE A 109 13.23 8.01 -6.09
C PHE A 109 12.06 7.37 -5.34
N GLY A 110 11.02 8.13 -5.04
CA GLY A 110 9.87 7.70 -4.29
C GLY A 110 10.04 7.81 -2.77
N TRP A 111 8.91 7.72 -2.07
CA TRP A 111 8.82 7.64 -0.61
C TRP A 111 8.04 6.39 -0.24
N GLY A 112 8.34 5.83 0.95
CA GLY A 112 7.60 4.68 1.47
C GLY A 112 7.47 4.72 2.98
N TYR A 113 6.36 4.20 3.45
CA TYR A 113 6.14 3.86 4.85
C TYR A 113 6.21 2.34 5.01
N ARG A 114 6.73 1.87 6.14
CA ARG A 114 6.58 0.47 6.58
C ARG A 114 6.46 0.40 8.09
N CYS A 115 5.47 -0.33 8.59
CA CYS A 115 5.16 -0.46 10.00
C CYS A 115 6.32 -1.02 10.84
N SER A 116 7.20 -1.84 10.26
CA SER A 116 8.37 -2.39 10.95
C SER A 116 9.49 -1.37 11.16
N ARG A 117 9.47 -0.23 10.47
CA ARG A 117 10.41 0.87 10.72
C ARG A 117 9.93 1.78 11.85
N GLY A 118 8.64 1.87 12.09
CA GLY A 118 8.02 2.69 13.12
C GLY A 118 6.56 3.01 12.82
N ALA A 119 5.85 3.51 13.84
CA ALA A 119 4.48 3.98 13.66
C ALA A 119 4.45 5.35 12.98
N ASN A 120 3.41 5.59 12.17
CA ASN A 120 3.14 6.87 11.53
C ASN A 120 4.39 7.44 10.80
N SER A 121 4.68 8.72 10.93
CA SER A 121 5.82 9.38 10.26
C SER A 121 7.19 8.74 10.56
N LYS A 122 7.35 8.04 11.70
CA LYS A 122 8.61 7.34 12.04
C LYS A 122 8.91 6.15 11.13
N GLY A 123 7.90 5.59 10.49
CA GLY A 123 8.05 4.50 9.52
C GLY A 123 8.35 4.97 8.09
N ILE A 124 8.43 6.28 7.86
CA ILE A 124 8.70 6.84 6.53
C ILE A 124 10.18 6.70 6.17
N LYS A 125 10.43 6.37 4.91
CA LYS A 125 11.73 6.38 4.25
C LYS A 125 11.62 7.13 2.94
N GLN A 126 12.57 8.03 2.68
CA GLN A 126 12.83 8.57 1.36
C GLN A 126 13.80 7.64 0.67
N PHE A 127 13.46 7.17 -0.53
CA PHE A 127 14.33 6.30 -1.30
C PHE A 127 15.42 7.09 -2.03
N THR A 128 16.48 6.39 -2.41
CA THR A 128 17.64 6.94 -3.13
C THR A 128 17.86 6.19 -4.44
N SER A 129 18.81 6.61 -5.25
CA SER A 129 19.16 5.92 -6.51
C SER A 129 19.58 4.46 -6.31
N SER A 130 20.17 4.14 -5.15
CA SER A 130 20.66 2.78 -4.83
C SER A 130 19.59 1.85 -4.27
N ASP A 131 18.48 2.42 -3.75
CA ASP A 131 17.41 1.66 -3.11
C ASP A 131 16.02 2.19 -3.46
N ASN A 132 15.86 2.72 -4.68
CA ASN A 132 14.58 3.26 -5.14
C ASN A 132 13.40 2.30 -4.89
N ALA A 133 12.19 2.84 -4.90
CA ALA A 133 10.98 2.05 -4.61
C ALA A 133 10.65 0.97 -5.67
N GLY A 134 11.48 0.79 -6.69
CA GLY A 134 11.37 -0.27 -7.70
C GLY A 134 10.38 -0.01 -8.83
N SER A 135 9.57 1.03 -8.75
CA SER A 135 8.55 1.36 -9.77
C SER A 135 8.65 2.80 -10.28
N TYR A 136 9.78 3.42 -10.10
CA TYR A 136 10.05 4.78 -10.55
C TYR A 136 10.21 4.88 -12.09
N GLN A 137 9.34 4.24 -12.84
CA GLN A 137 9.34 4.33 -14.30
C GLN A 137 7.99 4.85 -14.78
N GLY A 138 8.00 5.98 -15.48
CA GLY A 138 6.82 6.46 -16.20
C GLY A 138 5.78 7.24 -15.39
N ASN A 139 6.17 8.00 -14.36
CA ASN A 139 5.26 8.84 -13.57
C ASN A 139 4.04 8.10 -13.02
N PRO A 140 4.20 7.13 -12.13
CA PRO A 140 3.09 6.39 -11.56
C PRO A 140 2.14 7.32 -10.80
N THR A 141 0.85 7.24 -11.12
CA THR A 141 -0.21 8.09 -10.55
C THR A 141 -1.07 7.33 -9.53
N TRP A 142 -0.44 6.51 -8.71
CA TRP A 142 -1.10 5.76 -7.63
C TRP A 142 -0.22 5.64 -6.39
N LEU A 143 -0.87 5.44 -5.24
CA LEU A 143 -0.25 4.96 -4.02
C LEU A 143 -0.45 3.44 -3.95
N HIS A 144 0.62 2.69 -3.71
CA HIS A 144 0.55 1.29 -3.34
C HIS A 144 0.34 1.20 -1.83
N VAL A 145 -0.69 0.49 -1.38
CA VAL A 145 -1.04 0.38 0.05
C VAL A 145 -1.21 -1.09 0.41
N GLU A 146 -0.49 -1.55 1.43
CA GLU A 146 -0.61 -2.90 1.97
C GLU A 146 -1.33 -2.87 3.32
N ILE A 147 -2.25 -3.80 3.49
CA ILE A 147 -3.16 -3.85 4.63
C ILE A 147 -2.92 -5.14 5.43
N LYS A 148 -2.83 -5.01 6.73
CA LYS A 148 -2.67 -6.12 7.67
C LYS A 148 -3.74 -7.18 7.43
N PRO A 149 -3.39 -8.49 7.45
CA PRO A 149 -4.31 -9.57 7.11
C PRO A 149 -5.67 -9.54 7.79
N GLU A 150 -5.70 -9.19 9.08
CA GLU A 150 -6.95 -9.14 9.85
C GLU A 150 -7.91 -8.03 9.42
N PHE A 151 -7.41 -6.93 8.85
CA PHE A 151 -8.22 -5.86 8.24
C PHE A 151 -8.54 -6.18 6.79
N ALA A 152 -7.58 -6.72 6.06
CA ALA A 152 -7.77 -7.10 4.66
C ALA A 152 -8.89 -8.15 4.48
N LYS A 153 -8.97 -9.12 5.38
CA LYS A 153 -9.96 -10.22 5.34
C LYS A 153 -11.37 -9.82 5.76
N ASP A 154 -11.54 -8.69 6.46
CA ASP A 154 -12.78 -8.29 7.12
C ASP A 154 -13.20 -6.88 6.72
N ALA A 155 -14.19 -6.79 5.82
CA ALA A 155 -14.74 -5.51 5.36
C ALA A 155 -15.41 -4.71 6.50
N ALA A 156 -16.07 -5.37 7.43
CA ALA A 156 -16.74 -4.69 8.55
C ALA A 156 -15.71 -4.11 9.52
N LYS A 157 -14.62 -4.83 9.80
CA LYS A 157 -13.51 -4.33 10.60
C LYS A 157 -12.83 -3.13 9.93
N MET A 158 -12.58 -3.20 8.62
CA MET A 158 -12.00 -2.08 7.86
C MET A 158 -12.94 -0.87 7.87
N GLU A 159 -14.24 -1.07 7.68
CA GLU A 159 -15.23 0.00 7.74
C GLU A 159 -15.29 0.66 9.12
N ALA A 160 -15.28 -0.13 10.19
CA ALA A 160 -15.25 0.38 11.57
C ALA A 160 -13.99 1.21 11.83
N ALA A 161 -12.83 0.71 11.41
CA ALA A 161 -11.55 1.42 11.53
C ALA A 161 -11.57 2.75 10.76
N TRP A 162 -12.05 2.74 9.52
CA TRP A 162 -12.18 3.96 8.71
C TRP A 162 -13.11 5.01 9.34
N LYS A 163 -14.19 4.59 9.95
CA LYS A 163 -15.15 5.48 10.64
C LYS A 163 -14.63 6.02 11.96
N SER A 164 -13.70 5.32 12.61
CA SER A 164 -13.12 5.74 13.89
C SER A 164 -12.08 6.84 13.77
N VAL A 165 -11.50 7.05 12.57
CA VAL A 165 -10.49 8.08 12.34
C VAL A 165 -11.10 9.37 11.77
N PRO A 166 -10.53 10.56 12.09
CA PRO A 166 -11.01 11.83 11.55
C PRO A 166 -11.01 11.85 10.02
N LYS A 167 -11.99 12.53 9.44
CA LYS A 167 -11.94 12.82 8.01
C LYS A 167 -10.80 13.78 7.71
N PRO A 168 -10.12 13.67 6.55
CA PRO A 168 -9.16 14.67 6.14
C PRO A 168 -9.86 16.03 5.92
N ASP A 169 -9.12 17.10 6.10
CA ASP A 169 -9.62 18.44 5.80
C ASP A 169 -10.05 18.55 4.33
N PRO A 170 -11.05 19.38 4.01
CA PRO A 170 -11.42 19.61 2.64
C PRO A 170 -10.24 20.13 1.80
N ILE A 171 -10.07 19.63 0.58
CA ILE A 171 -9.08 20.18 -0.33
C ILE A 171 -9.53 21.60 -0.72
N VAL A 172 -8.83 22.59 -0.22
CA VAL A 172 -9.06 23.98 -0.64
C VAL A 172 -8.73 24.11 -2.14
N LYS A 173 -9.73 24.52 -2.91
CA LYS A 173 -9.63 24.66 -4.37
C LYS A 173 -8.68 25.79 -4.76
#